data_c1f10829cea5fa7a416a4d8135cfb8e5
#
_entry.id   c1f10829cea5fa7a416a4d8135cfb8e5
#
_cell.length_a   1.000
_cell.length_b   1.000
_cell.length_c   1.000
_cell.angle_alpha   90.00
_cell.angle_beta   90.00
_cell.angle_gamma   90.00
#
_symmetry.space_group_name_H-M   'P 1'
#
loop_
_entity.id
_entity.type
_entity.pdbx_description
1 polymer ?
#
loop_
_entity_poly.entity_id
_entity_poly.type
_entity_poly.pdbx_seq_one_letter_code
_entity_poly.pdbx_strand_id
1 'polypeptide(L)'
;MLIVLPPSETKAHGGTGKPLDFANLSFPELTDIRREIAAELQSLPIDEAMVALKLSEKLRGEAESNSQLFTTPTMPAVERYTGVLFDALSASTLPSWSRLAIGDALFGLLRADDPIPHYRLSGGSKLGGRTMKSFWGKQITQALENIDELVVDLRSGTYQQLGRLPSAVTVRIESVQPDGSRKVVSHFNKHYKGLLARELALSPADAFSAADVAAIARAAGMTVEEPPHGSRELTLVVSP
;
A
#
# COMPACT_ATOMS: atom_id res chain seq x y z
N MET A 1 8.47 7.34 12.57
CA MET A 1 8.53 6.74 11.22
C MET A 1 7.15 6.46 10.68
N LEU A 2 6.94 6.55 9.37
CA LEU A 2 5.74 6.14 8.65
C LEU A 2 6.02 4.93 7.76
N ILE A 3 5.20 3.88 7.88
CA ILE A 3 5.33 2.63 7.12
C ILE A 3 4.27 2.65 6.02
N VAL A 4 4.68 2.73 4.76
CA VAL A 4 3.77 2.78 3.60
C VAL A 4 3.63 1.40 2.98
N LEU A 5 2.45 0.81 3.15
CA LEU A 5 2.10 -0.51 2.66
C LEU A 5 1.62 -0.46 1.20
N PRO A 6 1.81 -1.52 0.42
CA PRO A 6 1.07 -1.69 -0.82
C PRO A 6 -0.41 -1.97 -0.50
N PRO A 7 -1.34 -1.62 -1.40
CA PRO A 7 -2.73 -2.04 -1.25
C PRO A 7 -2.88 -3.51 -1.62
N SER A 8 -4.06 -4.07 -1.38
CA SER A 8 -4.44 -5.36 -1.93
C SER A 8 -5.52 -5.20 -3.01
N GLU A 9 -5.52 -6.10 -3.97
CA GLU A 9 -6.60 -6.19 -4.95
C GLU A 9 -7.89 -6.72 -4.31
N THR A 10 -7.76 -7.63 -3.35
CA THR A 10 -8.89 -8.13 -2.56
C THR A 10 -9.20 -7.21 -1.40
N LYS A 11 -10.48 -6.98 -1.16
CA LYS A 11 -10.98 -6.09 -0.11
C LYS A 11 -12.14 -6.73 0.62
N ALA A 12 -12.27 -6.46 1.91
CA ALA A 12 -13.43 -6.86 2.68
C ALA A 12 -14.69 -6.14 2.18
N HIS A 13 -15.82 -6.82 2.19
CA HIS A 13 -17.12 -6.21 1.94
C HIS A 13 -17.69 -5.58 3.22
N GLY A 14 -18.81 -4.86 3.09
CA GLY A 14 -19.49 -4.23 4.22
C GLY A 14 -18.79 -2.95 4.69
N GLY A 15 -18.94 -2.67 5.97
CA GLY A 15 -18.52 -1.45 6.66
C GLY A 15 -19.69 -0.85 7.43
N THR A 16 -19.38 0.05 8.37
CA THR A 16 -20.37 0.74 9.22
C THR A 16 -20.20 2.26 9.22
N GLY A 17 -19.17 2.74 8.53
CA GLY A 17 -18.88 4.17 8.42
C GLY A 17 -19.85 4.88 7.46
N LYS A 18 -19.84 6.19 7.50
CA LYS A 18 -20.58 7.02 6.54
C LYS A 18 -20.03 6.76 5.11
N PRO A 19 -20.81 7.02 4.05
CA PRO A 19 -20.30 7.01 2.68
C PRO A 19 -19.06 7.87 2.51
N LEU A 20 -18.27 7.55 1.46
CA LEU A 20 -17.02 8.24 1.15
C LEU A 20 -17.23 9.75 1.02
N ASP A 21 -16.44 10.48 1.79
CA ASP A 21 -16.22 11.92 1.63
C ASP A 21 -14.71 12.16 1.60
N PHE A 22 -14.19 12.65 0.50
CA PHE A 22 -12.76 12.93 0.34
C PHE A 22 -12.23 13.97 1.34
N ALA A 23 -13.10 14.83 1.90
CA ALA A 23 -12.70 15.81 2.92
C ALA A 23 -12.28 15.14 4.25
N ASN A 24 -12.72 13.90 4.47
CA ASN A 24 -12.39 13.13 5.68
C ASN A 24 -11.14 12.24 5.51
N LEU A 25 -10.48 12.28 4.33
CA LEU A 25 -9.27 11.51 4.10
C LEU A 25 -8.03 12.33 4.42
N SER A 26 -7.02 11.65 4.94
CA SER A 26 -5.67 12.18 5.10
C SER A 26 -5.08 12.62 3.75
N PHE A 27 -4.06 13.47 3.77
CA PHE A 27 -3.41 14.00 2.57
C PHE A 27 -4.38 14.75 1.65
N PRO A 28 -5.00 15.86 2.14
CA PRO A 28 -6.02 16.61 1.40
C PRO A 28 -5.51 17.19 0.08
N GLU A 29 -4.21 17.42 -0.07
CA GLU A 29 -3.55 17.84 -1.31
C GLU A 29 -3.74 16.86 -2.48
N LEU A 30 -4.10 15.61 -2.21
CA LEU A 30 -4.38 14.59 -3.22
C LEU A 30 -5.85 14.59 -3.68
N THR A 31 -6.70 15.40 -3.07
CA THR A 31 -8.17 15.31 -3.24
C THR A 31 -8.62 15.57 -4.67
N ASP A 32 -8.03 16.51 -5.38
CA ASP A 32 -8.47 16.84 -6.75
C ASP A 32 -8.20 15.68 -7.71
N ILE A 33 -7.05 15.01 -7.58
CA ILE A 33 -6.75 13.83 -8.39
C ILE A 33 -7.62 12.64 -8.00
N ARG A 34 -7.91 12.45 -6.70
CA ARG A 34 -8.87 11.44 -6.24
C ARG A 34 -10.23 11.61 -6.90
N ARG A 35 -10.73 12.85 -6.98
CA ARG A 35 -12.00 13.18 -7.66
C ARG A 35 -11.94 12.88 -9.15
N GLU A 36 -10.86 13.25 -9.82
CA GLU A 36 -10.67 13.00 -11.24
C GLU A 36 -10.69 11.49 -11.52
N ILE A 37 -9.88 10.70 -10.79
CA ILE A 37 -9.82 9.24 -10.96
C ILE A 37 -11.18 8.58 -10.65
N ALA A 38 -11.86 9.01 -9.58
CA ALA A 38 -13.16 8.48 -9.20
C ALA A 38 -14.22 8.78 -10.28
N ALA A 39 -14.24 9.98 -10.82
CA ALA A 39 -15.15 10.37 -11.89
C ALA A 39 -14.92 9.53 -13.16
N GLU A 40 -13.67 9.38 -13.60
CA GLU A 40 -13.31 8.52 -14.73
C GLU A 40 -13.71 7.06 -14.48
N LEU A 41 -13.45 6.53 -13.29
CA LEU A 41 -13.79 5.16 -12.94
C LEU A 41 -15.30 4.91 -12.94
N GLN A 42 -16.11 5.88 -12.46
CA GLN A 42 -17.56 5.77 -12.41
C GLN A 42 -18.23 6.03 -13.77
N SER A 43 -17.56 6.75 -14.67
CA SER A 43 -18.10 7.04 -16.00
C SER A 43 -18.06 5.84 -16.96
N LEU A 44 -17.24 4.80 -16.62
CA LEU A 44 -17.09 3.64 -17.48
C LEU A 44 -18.34 2.75 -17.44
N PRO A 45 -18.94 2.40 -18.59
CA PRO A 45 -19.89 1.29 -18.67
C PRO A 45 -19.24 0.01 -18.14
N ILE A 46 -20.04 -0.87 -17.54
CA ILE A 46 -19.51 -2.07 -16.84
C ILE A 46 -18.61 -2.91 -17.73
N ASP A 47 -18.98 -3.16 -18.98
CA ASP A 47 -18.17 -3.97 -19.90
C ASP A 47 -16.81 -3.30 -20.22
N GLU A 48 -16.79 -1.99 -20.36
CA GLU A 48 -15.57 -1.22 -20.54
C GLU A 48 -14.72 -1.22 -19.26
N ALA A 49 -15.35 -1.13 -18.08
CA ALA A 49 -14.68 -1.24 -16.80
C ALA A 49 -14.03 -2.61 -16.63
N MET A 50 -14.72 -3.70 -17.01
CA MET A 50 -14.16 -5.06 -17.01
C MET A 50 -12.86 -5.16 -17.82
N VAL A 51 -12.84 -4.55 -19.02
CA VAL A 51 -11.65 -4.51 -19.89
C VAL A 51 -10.53 -3.65 -19.27
N ALA A 52 -10.87 -2.42 -18.85
CA ALA A 52 -9.91 -1.47 -18.27
C ALA A 52 -9.24 -2.01 -16.99
N LEU A 53 -10.01 -2.72 -16.16
CA LEU A 53 -9.58 -3.32 -14.90
C LEU A 53 -9.01 -4.74 -15.08
N LYS A 54 -9.06 -5.30 -16.30
CA LYS A 54 -8.61 -6.67 -16.64
C LYS A 54 -9.29 -7.74 -15.79
N LEU A 55 -10.59 -7.63 -15.60
CA LEU A 55 -11.38 -8.53 -14.78
C LEU A 55 -11.98 -9.66 -15.63
N SER A 56 -12.04 -10.85 -15.07
CA SER A 56 -12.81 -11.97 -15.63
C SER A 56 -14.30 -11.81 -15.26
N GLU A 57 -15.18 -12.50 -15.97
CA GLU A 57 -16.64 -12.44 -15.71
C GLU A 57 -17.01 -12.78 -14.26
N LYS A 58 -16.23 -13.67 -13.61
CA LYS A 58 -16.41 -14.00 -12.19
C LYS A 58 -16.24 -12.81 -11.24
N LEU A 59 -15.57 -11.77 -11.70
CA LEU A 59 -15.27 -10.55 -10.93
C LEU A 59 -16.11 -9.34 -11.39
N ARG A 60 -17.17 -9.55 -12.16
CA ARG A 60 -18.07 -8.49 -12.62
C ARG A 60 -18.60 -7.64 -11.46
N GLY A 61 -18.98 -8.25 -10.35
CA GLY A 61 -19.41 -7.55 -9.13
C GLY A 61 -18.37 -6.60 -8.54
N GLU A 62 -17.07 -6.87 -8.75
CA GLU A 62 -15.99 -5.96 -8.35
C GLU A 62 -15.99 -4.68 -9.21
N ALA A 63 -16.27 -4.79 -10.52
CA ALA A 63 -16.41 -3.62 -11.39
C ALA A 63 -17.68 -2.84 -11.04
N GLU A 64 -18.79 -3.52 -10.77
CA GLU A 64 -20.08 -2.92 -10.38
C GLU A 64 -19.97 -2.12 -9.07
N SER A 65 -19.14 -2.57 -8.12
CA SER A 65 -18.92 -1.85 -6.85
C SER A 65 -18.40 -0.42 -7.05
N ASN A 66 -17.68 -0.15 -8.14
CA ASN A 66 -17.15 1.17 -8.42
C ASN A 66 -18.25 2.21 -8.68
N SER A 67 -19.42 1.80 -9.18
CA SER A 67 -20.57 2.71 -9.37
C SER A 67 -21.14 3.21 -8.04
N GLN A 68 -20.83 2.52 -6.95
CA GLN A 68 -21.35 2.78 -5.60
C GLN A 68 -20.35 3.43 -4.66
N LEU A 69 -19.24 3.98 -5.18
CA LEU A 69 -18.14 4.56 -4.38
C LEU A 69 -18.62 5.56 -3.30
N PHE A 70 -19.62 6.38 -3.64
CA PHE A 70 -20.13 7.45 -2.77
C PHE A 70 -21.43 7.10 -2.04
N THR A 71 -21.88 5.85 -2.11
CA THR A 71 -23.15 5.42 -1.50
C THR A 71 -22.99 4.25 -0.55
N THR A 72 -21.93 3.46 -0.72
CA THR A 72 -21.66 2.31 0.16
C THR A 72 -20.97 2.73 1.45
N PRO A 73 -21.19 1.96 2.54
CA PRO A 73 -20.52 2.21 3.82
C PRO A 73 -18.98 2.08 3.70
N THR A 74 -18.27 2.91 4.47
CA THR A 74 -16.83 2.85 4.60
C THR A 74 -16.39 2.03 5.81
N MET A 75 -15.11 1.67 5.85
CA MET A 75 -14.39 1.17 7.01
C MET A 75 -12.94 1.66 6.96
N PRO A 76 -12.16 1.57 8.05
CA PRO A 76 -10.74 1.92 8.04
C PRO A 76 -9.99 1.21 6.92
N ALA A 77 -9.10 1.93 6.23
CA ALA A 77 -8.36 1.40 5.08
C ALA A 77 -7.60 0.12 5.43
N VAL A 78 -6.97 0.05 6.60
CA VAL A 78 -6.21 -1.14 7.04
C VAL A 78 -7.08 -2.38 7.22
N GLU A 79 -8.36 -2.21 7.51
CA GLU A 79 -9.35 -3.30 7.63
C GLU A 79 -10.02 -3.62 6.28
N ARG A 80 -10.07 -2.63 5.38
CA ARG A 80 -10.63 -2.80 4.04
C ARG A 80 -9.77 -3.72 3.18
N TYR A 81 -8.45 -3.56 3.20
CA TYR A 81 -7.54 -4.41 2.44
C TYR A 81 -7.35 -5.76 3.13
N THR A 82 -7.42 -6.84 2.35
CA THR A 82 -7.27 -8.23 2.81
C THR A 82 -6.13 -8.94 2.07
N GLY A 83 -5.85 -10.19 2.47
CA GLY A 83 -4.85 -11.04 1.81
C GLY A 83 -3.51 -11.03 2.50
N VAL A 84 -2.57 -11.75 1.92
CA VAL A 84 -1.34 -12.25 2.55
C VAL A 84 -0.54 -11.23 3.37
N LEU A 85 -0.44 -9.98 2.89
CA LEU A 85 0.28 -8.92 3.63
C LEU A 85 -0.53 -8.49 4.86
N PHE A 86 -1.83 -8.22 4.68
CA PHE A 86 -2.69 -7.73 5.75
C PHE A 86 -2.99 -8.82 6.78
N ASP A 87 -3.05 -10.09 6.36
CA ASP A 87 -3.13 -11.25 7.26
C ASP A 87 -1.88 -11.34 8.14
N ALA A 88 -0.67 -11.16 7.56
CA ALA A 88 0.59 -11.16 8.29
C ALA A 88 0.75 -9.93 9.20
N LEU A 89 0.27 -8.76 8.76
CA LEU A 89 0.24 -7.53 9.57
C LEU A 89 -0.65 -7.69 10.80
N SER A 90 -1.79 -8.41 10.66
CA SER A 90 -2.75 -8.65 11.74
C SER A 90 -3.16 -7.36 12.47
N ALA A 91 -3.60 -6.36 11.71
CA ALA A 91 -3.79 -4.98 12.17
C ALA A 91 -4.74 -4.87 13.38
N SER A 92 -5.76 -5.75 13.49
CA SER A 92 -6.69 -5.78 14.62
C SER A 92 -6.05 -6.07 15.97
N THR A 93 -4.83 -6.60 15.98
CA THR A 93 -4.06 -6.91 17.20
C THR A 93 -3.01 -5.85 17.54
N LEU A 94 -2.87 -4.81 16.70
CA LEU A 94 -1.96 -3.70 16.95
C LEU A 94 -2.59 -2.70 17.93
N PRO A 95 -1.83 -2.15 18.88
CA PRO A 95 -2.35 -1.14 19.83
C PRO A 95 -2.64 0.20 19.15
N SER A 96 -2.03 0.47 18.01
CA SER A 96 -2.21 1.71 17.24
C SER A 96 -1.84 1.49 15.77
N TRP A 97 -2.52 2.23 14.91
CA TRP A 97 -2.24 2.25 13.46
C TRP A 97 -1.54 3.55 13.01
N SER A 98 -1.17 4.42 13.93
CA SER A 98 -0.65 5.76 13.63
C SER A 98 0.61 5.77 12.74
N ARG A 99 1.39 4.69 12.77
CA ARG A 99 2.58 4.51 11.92
C ARG A 99 2.28 3.93 10.54
N LEU A 100 1.03 3.54 10.26
CA LEU A 100 0.67 2.84 9.02
C LEU A 100 0.01 3.79 8.02
N ALA A 101 0.43 3.67 6.77
CA ALA A 101 -0.19 4.26 5.60
C ALA A 101 -0.28 3.24 4.46
N ILE A 102 -1.15 3.47 3.50
CA ILE A 102 -1.31 2.62 2.33
C ILE A 102 -1.15 3.46 1.07
N GLY A 103 -0.25 3.04 0.17
CA GLY A 103 -0.10 3.67 -1.15
C GLY A 103 -0.99 2.98 -2.17
N ASP A 104 -1.96 3.69 -2.70
CA ASP A 104 -3.10 3.16 -3.45
C ASP A 104 -3.26 3.78 -4.84
N ALA A 105 -4.03 3.11 -5.72
CA ALA A 105 -4.26 3.58 -7.09
C ALA A 105 -5.33 4.67 -7.18
N LEU A 106 -6.44 4.55 -6.42
CA LEU A 106 -7.55 5.51 -6.41
C LEU A 106 -7.27 6.68 -5.48
N PHE A 107 -6.74 6.39 -4.30
CA PHE A 107 -6.59 7.37 -3.22
C PHE A 107 -5.18 7.96 -3.11
N GLY A 108 -4.19 7.43 -3.83
CA GLY A 108 -2.79 7.84 -3.79
C GLY A 108 -2.10 7.42 -2.50
N LEU A 109 -2.35 8.12 -1.42
CA LEU A 109 -1.84 7.82 -0.09
C LEU A 109 -2.97 7.96 0.93
N LEU A 110 -3.09 7.00 1.85
CA LEU A 110 -4.06 6.94 2.93
C LEU A 110 -3.34 6.68 4.25
N ARG A 111 -3.85 7.22 5.37
CA ARG A 111 -3.56 6.67 6.69
C ARG A 111 -4.38 5.38 6.88
N ALA A 112 -3.94 4.54 7.82
CA ALA A 112 -4.56 3.24 8.06
C ALA A 112 -6.03 3.33 8.51
N ASP A 113 -6.40 4.39 9.19
CA ASP A 113 -7.73 4.69 9.72
C ASP A 113 -8.64 5.49 8.77
N ASP A 114 -8.12 5.94 7.62
CA ASP A 114 -8.92 6.64 6.62
C ASP A 114 -10.14 5.79 6.19
N PRO A 115 -11.36 6.37 6.20
CA PRO A 115 -12.58 5.63 5.88
C PRO A 115 -12.74 5.48 4.36
N ILE A 116 -12.62 4.26 3.84
CA ILE A 116 -12.76 3.98 2.41
C ILE A 116 -13.85 2.94 2.12
N PRO A 117 -14.56 3.06 0.97
CA PRO A 117 -15.55 2.09 0.54
C PRO A 117 -14.88 0.84 -0.06
N HIS A 118 -15.68 -0.14 -0.42
CA HIS A 118 -15.26 -1.22 -1.31
C HIS A 118 -15.15 -0.68 -2.74
N TYR A 119 -14.09 -1.04 -3.47
CA TYR A 119 -13.85 -0.62 -4.85
C TYR A 119 -12.82 -1.53 -5.52
N ARG A 120 -12.72 -1.46 -6.84
CA ARG A 120 -11.72 -2.18 -7.63
C ARG A 120 -10.96 -1.23 -8.55
N LEU A 121 -9.69 -1.02 -8.26
CA LEU A 121 -8.73 -0.34 -9.14
C LEU A 121 -7.31 -0.80 -8.79
N SER A 122 -6.46 -1.02 -9.78
CA SER A 122 -5.06 -1.39 -9.57
C SER A 122 -4.11 -0.34 -10.14
N GLY A 123 -2.89 -0.28 -9.60
CA GLY A 123 -1.87 0.66 -10.09
C GLY A 123 -1.44 0.45 -11.55
N GLY A 124 -1.73 -0.72 -12.12
CA GLY A 124 -1.49 -1.03 -13.53
C GLY A 124 -2.67 -0.76 -14.47
N SER A 125 -3.80 -0.30 -13.95
CA SER A 125 -4.99 0.02 -14.76
C SER A 125 -4.78 1.27 -15.61
N LYS A 126 -5.62 1.39 -16.66
CA LYS A 126 -5.74 2.58 -17.49
C LYS A 126 -7.21 2.98 -17.53
N LEU A 127 -7.50 4.25 -17.31
CA LEU A 127 -8.84 4.84 -17.42
C LEU A 127 -8.80 5.91 -18.50
N GLY A 128 -9.74 5.92 -19.42
CA GLY A 128 -9.76 6.86 -20.55
C GLY A 128 -8.46 6.89 -21.36
N GLY A 129 -7.73 5.75 -21.45
CA GLY A 129 -6.43 5.67 -22.11
C GLY A 129 -5.24 6.16 -21.27
N ARG A 130 -5.46 6.80 -20.11
CA ARG A 130 -4.42 7.31 -19.20
C ARG A 130 -4.00 6.25 -18.18
N THR A 131 -2.71 6.16 -17.89
CA THR A 131 -2.19 5.30 -16.81
C THR A 131 -2.38 5.95 -15.45
N MET A 132 -2.45 5.16 -14.38
CA MET A 132 -2.48 5.69 -12.99
C MET A 132 -1.28 6.60 -12.72
N LYS A 133 -0.09 6.26 -13.22
CA LYS A 133 1.09 7.12 -13.12
C LYS A 133 0.88 8.49 -13.78
N SER A 134 0.16 8.55 -14.91
CA SER A 134 -0.14 9.82 -15.59
C SER A 134 -1.16 10.66 -14.82
N PHE A 135 -2.12 10.04 -14.12
CA PHE A 135 -3.04 10.75 -13.23
C PHE A 135 -2.30 11.37 -12.05
N TRP A 136 -1.51 10.58 -11.34
CA TRP A 136 -0.82 11.02 -10.14
C TRP A 136 0.33 12.00 -10.40
N GLY A 137 0.99 11.92 -11.56
CA GLY A 137 2.10 12.80 -11.89
C GLY A 137 3.18 12.79 -10.80
N LYS A 138 3.35 13.92 -10.12
CA LYS A 138 4.29 14.09 -8.98
C LYS A 138 3.60 14.19 -7.62
N GLN A 139 2.27 14.16 -7.56
CA GLN A 139 1.52 14.52 -6.35
C GLN A 139 1.79 13.58 -5.19
N ILE A 140 1.84 12.25 -5.44
CA ILE A 140 2.18 11.29 -4.36
C ILE A 140 3.62 11.50 -3.87
N THR A 141 4.57 11.79 -4.76
CA THR A 141 5.95 12.11 -4.36
C THR A 141 5.98 13.33 -3.46
N GLN A 142 5.30 14.41 -3.84
CA GLN A 142 5.22 15.65 -3.05
C GLN A 142 4.56 15.42 -1.69
N ALA A 143 3.47 14.64 -1.64
CA ALA A 143 2.83 14.29 -0.38
C ALA A 143 3.77 13.49 0.54
N LEU A 144 4.56 12.56 -0.02
CA LEU A 144 5.56 11.81 0.74
C LEU A 144 6.75 12.67 1.19
N GLU A 145 7.19 13.64 0.37
CA GLU A 145 8.27 14.58 0.70
C GLU A 145 7.90 15.53 1.84
N ASN A 146 6.60 15.82 2.01
CA ASN A 146 6.09 16.67 3.10
C ASN A 146 5.93 15.94 4.44
N ILE A 147 6.27 14.64 4.51
CA ILE A 147 6.23 13.88 5.76
C ILE A 147 7.53 14.12 6.52
N ASP A 148 7.42 14.69 7.72
CA ASP A 148 8.58 15.00 8.59
C ASP A 148 9.21 13.76 9.25
N GLU A 149 8.62 12.58 9.04
CA GLU A 149 9.09 11.33 9.61
C GLU A 149 9.90 10.52 8.59
N LEU A 150 10.74 9.59 9.08
CA LEU A 150 11.33 8.57 8.21
C LEU A 150 10.23 7.75 7.53
N VAL A 151 10.25 7.65 6.21
CA VAL A 151 9.33 6.81 5.44
C VAL A 151 9.98 5.45 5.17
N VAL A 152 9.30 4.37 5.56
CA VAL A 152 9.63 2.99 5.19
C VAL A 152 8.65 2.55 4.10
N ASP A 153 9.11 2.51 2.84
CA ASP A 153 8.27 2.23 1.67
C ASP A 153 8.26 0.74 1.33
N LEU A 154 7.24 0.04 1.78
CA LEU A 154 7.02 -1.38 1.52
C LEU A 154 6.17 -1.64 0.27
N ARG A 155 5.78 -0.61 -0.48
CA ARG A 155 5.00 -0.76 -1.70
C ARG A 155 5.71 -1.65 -2.72
N SER A 156 4.93 -2.29 -3.61
CA SER A 156 5.47 -2.99 -4.78
C SER A 156 5.95 -1.99 -5.84
N GLY A 157 6.81 -2.44 -6.75
CA GLY A 157 7.36 -1.59 -7.81
C GLY A 157 6.31 -0.84 -8.62
N THR A 158 5.15 -1.46 -8.91
CA THR A 158 4.03 -0.81 -9.60
C THR A 158 3.49 0.39 -8.81
N TYR A 159 3.31 0.25 -7.50
CA TYR A 159 2.79 1.34 -6.66
C TYR A 159 3.86 2.37 -6.31
N GLN A 160 5.13 1.98 -6.20
CA GLN A 160 6.24 2.93 -6.10
C GLN A 160 6.37 3.82 -7.34
N GLN A 161 6.05 3.29 -8.53
CA GLN A 161 6.06 4.06 -9.78
C GLN A 161 4.99 5.14 -9.85
N LEU A 162 3.94 5.08 -9.04
CA LEU A 162 2.92 6.14 -8.93
C LEU A 162 3.44 7.39 -8.23
N GLY A 163 4.46 7.26 -7.38
CA GLY A 163 5.14 8.36 -6.71
C GLY A 163 6.28 7.83 -5.86
N ARG A 164 7.53 7.98 -6.33
CA ARG A 164 8.73 7.56 -5.62
C ARG A 164 9.16 8.60 -4.60
N LEU A 165 9.66 8.13 -3.46
CA LEU A 165 10.40 8.94 -2.50
C LEU A 165 11.84 8.41 -2.43
N PRO A 166 12.83 9.09 -3.04
CA PRO A 166 14.22 8.61 -3.04
C PRO A 166 14.86 8.51 -1.65
N SER A 167 14.37 9.31 -0.69
CA SER A 167 14.84 9.30 0.70
C SER A 167 14.22 8.18 1.56
N ALA A 168 13.21 7.46 1.06
CA ALA A 168 12.58 6.38 1.80
C ALA A 168 13.52 5.17 1.98
N VAL A 169 13.36 4.49 3.11
CA VAL A 169 13.92 3.15 3.31
C VAL A 169 13.05 2.14 2.57
N THR A 170 13.65 1.37 1.68
CA THR A 170 12.98 0.27 0.97
C THR A 170 13.46 -1.08 1.47
N VAL A 171 12.70 -2.14 1.22
CA VAL A 171 13.04 -3.49 1.69
C VAL A 171 12.89 -4.50 0.57
N ARG A 172 13.98 -5.21 0.30
CA ARG A 172 14.04 -6.36 -0.57
C ARG A 172 14.02 -7.64 0.25
N ILE A 173 13.30 -8.65 -0.21
CA ILE A 173 13.20 -9.94 0.47
C ILE A 173 13.99 -10.96 -0.35
N GLU A 174 14.94 -11.64 0.28
CA GLU A 174 15.74 -12.70 -0.33
C GLU A 174 15.67 -13.98 0.49
N SER A 175 15.63 -15.13 -0.19
CA SER A 175 15.77 -16.44 0.44
C SER A 175 17.14 -17.03 0.16
N VAL A 176 17.71 -17.70 1.17
CA VAL A 176 18.93 -18.49 1.04
C VAL A 176 18.53 -19.87 0.50
N GLN A 177 19.06 -20.24 -0.64
CA GLN A 177 18.80 -21.55 -1.25
C GLN A 177 19.68 -22.63 -0.58
N PRO A 178 19.37 -23.95 -0.75
CA PRO A 178 20.20 -25.05 -0.19
C PRO A 178 21.65 -25.04 -0.63
N ASP A 179 21.97 -24.48 -1.81
CA ASP A 179 23.32 -24.33 -2.33
C ASP A 179 24.04 -23.07 -1.82
N GLY A 180 23.42 -22.31 -0.89
CA GLY A 180 23.93 -21.04 -0.36
C GLY A 180 23.71 -19.84 -1.25
N SER A 181 23.16 -20.00 -2.46
CA SER A 181 22.84 -18.88 -3.34
C SER A 181 21.65 -18.11 -2.82
N ARG A 182 21.50 -16.84 -3.27
CA ARG A 182 20.38 -15.97 -2.89
C ARG A 182 19.43 -15.74 -4.03
N LYS A 183 18.14 -15.77 -3.73
CA LYS A 183 17.08 -15.53 -4.69
C LYS A 183 16.06 -14.56 -4.14
N VAL A 184 15.69 -13.57 -4.93
CA VAL A 184 14.59 -12.66 -4.58
C VAL A 184 13.29 -13.43 -4.44
N VAL A 185 12.61 -13.27 -3.31
CA VAL A 185 11.33 -13.92 -3.04
C VAL A 185 10.23 -13.19 -3.79
N SER A 186 9.52 -13.88 -4.67
CA SER A 186 8.41 -13.32 -5.43
C SER A 186 7.05 -13.59 -4.77
N HIS A 187 6.73 -14.85 -4.48
CA HIS A 187 5.41 -15.24 -3.97
C HIS A 187 5.15 -14.84 -2.52
N PHE A 188 6.10 -15.08 -1.62
CA PHE A 188 5.97 -14.77 -0.20
C PHE A 188 6.45 -13.38 0.21
N ASN A 189 6.87 -12.56 -0.74
CA ASN A 189 7.34 -11.19 -0.48
C ASN A 189 6.32 -10.38 0.34
N LYS A 190 5.03 -10.47 0.00
CA LYS A 190 3.95 -9.76 0.69
C LYS A 190 3.80 -10.22 2.15
N HIS A 191 3.96 -11.51 2.43
CA HIS A 191 3.90 -12.04 3.79
C HIS A 191 4.99 -11.44 4.68
N TYR A 192 6.24 -11.51 4.22
CA TYR A 192 7.37 -10.99 5.00
C TYR A 192 7.33 -9.48 5.17
N LYS A 193 6.84 -8.73 4.18
CA LYS A 193 6.58 -7.30 4.33
C LYS A 193 5.49 -7.01 5.36
N GLY A 194 4.46 -7.84 5.44
CA GLY A 194 3.42 -7.76 6.47
C GLY A 194 3.98 -8.00 7.87
N LEU A 195 4.81 -9.04 8.06
CA LEU A 195 5.49 -9.31 9.32
C LEU A 195 6.42 -8.15 9.72
N LEU A 196 7.24 -7.66 8.79
CA LEU A 196 8.11 -6.52 9.07
C LEU A 196 7.31 -5.28 9.48
N ALA A 197 6.26 -4.95 8.74
CA ALA A 197 5.39 -3.81 9.06
C ALA A 197 4.79 -3.94 10.46
N ARG A 198 4.38 -5.16 10.84
CA ARG A 198 3.87 -5.46 12.17
C ARG A 198 4.91 -5.17 13.26
N GLU A 199 6.12 -5.70 13.11
CA GLU A 199 7.18 -5.52 14.11
C GLU A 199 7.61 -4.05 14.24
N LEU A 200 7.68 -3.33 13.12
CA LEU A 200 7.93 -1.89 13.13
C LEU A 200 6.80 -1.09 13.80
N ALA A 201 5.55 -1.50 13.61
CA ALA A 201 4.39 -0.86 14.23
C ALA A 201 4.31 -1.14 15.74
N LEU A 202 4.70 -2.34 16.19
CA LEU A 202 4.74 -2.75 17.60
C LEU A 202 5.92 -2.16 18.36
N SER A 203 6.99 -1.80 17.69
CA SER A 203 8.22 -1.33 18.35
C SER A 203 7.95 -0.08 19.21
N PRO A 204 8.39 -0.06 20.48
CA PRO A 204 8.37 1.17 21.28
C PRO A 204 9.41 2.19 20.79
N ALA A 205 10.45 1.74 20.10
CA ALA A 205 11.47 2.60 19.51
C ALA A 205 10.97 3.27 18.23
N ASP A 206 11.42 4.49 18.00
CA ASP A 206 11.25 5.15 16.72
C ASP A 206 12.48 4.93 15.83
N ALA A 207 12.32 5.11 14.52
CA ALA A 207 13.40 4.99 13.55
C ALA A 207 13.58 6.30 12.80
N PHE A 208 14.82 6.73 12.64
CA PHE A 208 15.25 7.94 11.92
C PHE A 208 16.18 7.62 10.75
N SER A 209 16.63 6.36 10.65
CA SER A 209 17.54 5.88 9.61
C SER A 209 17.23 4.45 9.20
N ALA A 210 17.85 3.99 8.11
CA ALA A 210 17.79 2.59 7.70
C ALA A 210 18.39 1.65 8.75
N ALA A 211 19.45 2.09 9.45
CA ALA A 211 20.07 1.32 10.52
C ALA A 211 19.10 1.11 11.70
N ASP A 212 18.30 2.11 12.05
CA ASP A 212 17.31 1.98 13.13
C ASP A 212 16.22 0.98 12.73
N VAL A 213 15.73 1.04 11.47
CA VAL A 213 14.76 0.06 10.93
C VAL A 213 15.33 -1.36 11.01
N ALA A 214 16.60 -1.53 10.60
CA ALA A 214 17.28 -2.83 10.68
C ALA A 214 17.44 -3.30 12.14
N ALA A 215 17.77 -2.39 13.07
CA ALA A 215 17.91 -2.71 14.48
C ALA A 215 16.58 -3.17 15.10
N ILE A 216 15.47 -2.50 14.81
CA ILE A 216 14.13 -2.89 15.26
C ILE A 216 13.77 -4.28 14.71
N ALA A 217 13.97 -4.50 13.42
CA ALA A 217 13.66 -5.79 12.80
C ALA A 217 14.51 -6.94 13.36
N ARG A 218 15.82 -6.70 13.62
CA ARG A 218 16.70 -7.68 14.26
C ARG A 218 16.29 -7.98 15.71
N ALA A 219 15.88 -6.97 16.46
CA ALA A 219 15.36 -7.16 17.82
C ALA A 219 14.09 -8.03 17.85
N ALA A 220 13.30 -8.01 16.77
CA ALA A 220 12.15 -8.89 16.57
C ALA A 220 12.53 -10.29 16.01
N GLY A 221 13.82 -10.62 15.92
CA GLY A 221 14.31 -11.93 15.46
C GLY A 221 14.42 -12.07 13.95
N MET A 222 14.28 -10.99 13.18
CA MET A 222 14.45 -11.02 11.72
C MET A 222 15.92 -10.90 11.33
N THR A 223 16.32 -11.59 10.26
CA THR A 223 17.66 -11.43 9.69
C THR A 223 17.63 -10.31 8.65
N VAL A 224 18.24 -9.17 9.00
CA VAL A 224 18.27 -7.99 8.12
C VAL A 224 19.70 -7.55 7.88
N GLU A 225 20.03 -7.33 6.62
CA GLU A 225 21.29 -6.76 6.17
C GLU A 225 21.11 -5.29 5.84
N GLU A 226 22.07 -4.49 6.27
CA GLU A 226 22.11 -3.07 5.95
C GLU A 226 22.52 -2.84 4.50
N PRO A 227 22.04 -1.75 3.88
CA PRO A 227 22.37 -1.46 2.50
C PRO A 227 23.86 -1.11 2.35
N PRO A 228 24.48 -1.39 1.20
CA PRO A 228 25.79 -0.86 0.88
C PRO A 228 25.77 0.68 0.89
N HIS A 229 26.96 1.28 1.05
CA HIS A 229 27.11 2.75 1.10
C HIS A 229 26.32 3.47 0.00
N GLY A 230 25.50 4.45 0.38
CA GLY A 230 24.68 5.26 -0.53
C GLY A 230 23.32 4.68 -0.90
N SER A 231 23.01 3.43 -0.56
CA SER A 231 21.68 2.83 -0.72
C SER A 231 20.85 2.96 0.55
N ARG A 232 19.53 2.95 0.40
CA ARG A 232 18.56 2.88 1.51
C ARG A 232 17.70 1.60 1.44
N GLU A 233 18.09 0.65 0.60
CA GLU A 233 17.39 -0.63 0.46
C GLU A 233 17.98 -1.67 1.42
N LEU A 234 17.22 -2.03 2.45
CA LEU A 234 17.52 -3.13 3.36
C LEU A 234 17.23 -4.46 2.67
N THR A 235 18.00 -5.50 3.02
CA THR A 235 17.69 -6.88 2.61
C THR A 235 17.20 -7.68 3.81
N LEU A 236 15.94 -8.10 3.77
CA LEU A 236 15.39 -9.07 4.73
C LEU A 236 15.67 -10.47 4.18
N VAL A 237 16.47 -11.24 4.93
CA VAL A 237 16.89 -12.58 4.55
C VAL A 237 16.00 -13.59 5.25
N VAL A 238 15.41 -14.50 4.48
CA VAL A 238 14.48 -15.52 4.99
C VAL A 238 14.96 -16.92 4.62
N SER A 239 14.63 -17.88 5.46
CA SER A 239 14.80 -19.29 5.14
C SER A 239 13.68 -19.76 4.21
N PRO A 240 13.92 -20.73 3.32
CA PRO A 240 12.93 -21.30 2.41
C PRO A 240 11.74 -21.90 3.14
#